data_9eadf19476703060b2895678b9a7efc3
#
_entry.id   9eadf19476703060b2895678b9a7efc3
#
_cell.length_a   1.000
_cell.length_b   1.000
_cell.length_c   1.000
_cell.angle_alpha   90.00
_cell.angle_beta   90.00
_cell.angle_gamma   90.00
#
_symmetry.space_group_name_H-M   'P 1'
#
loop_
_entity.id
_entity.type
_entity.pdbx_description
1 polymer ?
#
loop_
_entity_poly.entity_id
_entity_poly.type
_entity_poly.pdbx_seq_one_letter_code
_entity_poly.pdbx_strand_id
1 'polypeptide(L)'
;MPKEGEKRGDISKIYPSGWIQAKYENVSGGWLYNRCHLIGWQLSAENANSRNLITGTKYFNIEGMLPFENMVADYIKETGNHVAYRVTPYYVGNNLLASGVQIEAFSVEDNGEGICFNIYCYNVQPGISIDYATGASAGKSSGASSVPSSSSTSQVEPTGTTVYLPTSGKKYHRKATCGAMKNGTPISLEQAKQQGYTPCGNCYK
;
A
#
# COMPACT_ATOMS: atom_id res chain seq x y z
N MET A 1 20.71 1.62 13.67
CA MET A 1 20.94 0.45 12.78
C MET A 1 21.49 -0.72 13.59
N PRO A 2 21.25 -1.98 13.20
CA PRO A 2 21.80 -3.13 13.90
C PRO A 2 23.34 -3.10 13.89
N LYS A 3 23.93 -3.66 14.94
CA LYS A 3 25.39 -3.80 15.02
C LYS A 3 25.88 -4.86 14.03
N GLU A 4 27.15 -4.75 13.64
CA GLU A 4 27.76 -5.77 12.78
C GLU A 4 27.67 -7.16 13.45
N GLY A 5 27.19 -8.16 12.69
CA GLY A 5 26.98 -9.52 13.21
C GLY A 5 25.70 -9.72 14.03
N GLU A 6 24.92 -8.69 14.30
CA GLU A 6 23.64 -8.82 15.00
C GLU A 6 22.63 -9.57 14.14
N LYS A 7 22.07 -10.66 14.68
CA LYS A 7 21.11 -11.50 13.98
C LYS A 7 19.68 -11.09 14.30
N ARG A 8 18.85 -11.05 13.27
CA ARG A 8 17.42 -10.86 13.42
C ARG A 8 16.80 -12.04 14.17
N GLY A 9 16.06 -11.75 15.24
CA GLY A 9 15.36 -12.75 16.03
C GLY A 9 14.04 -13.22 15.40
N ASP A 10 13.41 -14.23 16.03
CA ASP A 10 12.12 -14.77 15.61
C ASP A 10 10.95 -13.86 16.04
N ILE A 11 10.08 -13.54 15.11
CA ILE A 11 8.85 -12.77 15.33
C ILE A 11 7.58 -13.59 15.06
N SER A 12 7.70 -14.90 14.88
CA SER A 12 6.60 -15.79 14.49
C SER A 12 5.45 -15.82 15.52
N LYS A 13 5.76 -15.54 16.79
CA LYS A 13 4.79 -15.53 17.90
C LYS A 13 4.04 -14.20 18.06
N ILE A 14 4.34 -13.18 17.26
CA ILE A 14 3.65 -11.90 17.33
C ILE A 14 2.51 -11.92 16.32
N TYR A 15 1.31 -11.62 16.78
CA TYR A 15 0.09 -11.57 15.96
C TYR A 15 -0.46 -10.14 15.97
N PRO A 16 -0.11 -9.30 14.99
CA PRO A 16 -0.69 -7.96 14.88
C PRO A 16 -2.21 -8.02 14.64
N SER A 17 -2.91 -6.91 14.84
CA SER A 17 -4.37 -6.84 14.63
C SER A 17 -4.77 -7.34 13.24
N GLY A 18 -5.89 -8.06 13.13
CA GLY A 18 -6.40 -8.60 11.87
C GLY A 18 -5.53 -9.69 11.22
N TRP A 19 -4.67 -10.36 11.97
CA TRP A 19 -3.81 -11.43 11.45
C TRP A 19 -4.62 -12.69 11.12
N ILE A 20 -5.11 -12.78 9.89
CA ILE A 20 -5.78 -13.97 9.32
C ILE A 20 -4.99 -14.43 8.10
N GLN A 21 -3.99 -15.29 8.34
CA GLN A 21 -3.09 -15.74 7.29
C GLN A 21 -3.79 -16.63 6.25
N ALA A 22 -3.55 -16.37 4.98
CA ALA A 22 -4.08 -17.11 3.86
C ALA A 22 -2.98 -17.40 2.83
N LYS A 23 -3.19 -18.46 2.03
CA LYS A 23 -2.29 -18.82 0.94
C LYS A 23 -2.92 -18.54 -0.41
N TYR A 24 -2.10 -18.00 -1.34
CA TYR A 24 -2.48 -17.73 -2.72
C TYR A 24 -1.33 -18.05 -3.66
N GLU A 25 -1.61 -18.70 -4.78
CA GLU A 25 -0.60 -19.08 -5.78
C GLU A 25 0.08 -17.89 -6.44
N ASN A 26 -0.64 -16.78 -6.60
CA ASN A 26 -0.13 -15.53 -7.18
C ASN A 26 0.63 -14.65 -6.18
N VAL A 27 0.87 -15.13 -4.96
CA VAL A 27 1.72 -14.45 -3.97
C VAL A 27 3.06 -15.15 -3.88
N SER A 28 4.14 -14.45 -4.07
CA SER A 28 5.49 -14.99 -3.95
C SER A 28 5.70 -15.66 -2.58
N GLY A 29 6.05 -16.96 -2.56
CA GLY A 29 6.14 -17.79 -1.35
C GLY A 29 4.79 -18.19 -0.75
N GLY A 30 3.69 -17.90 -1.43
CA GLY A 30 2.35 -18.40 -1.13
C GLY A 30 1.61 -17.67 -0.01
N TRP A 31 2.27 -17.06 0.95
CA TRP A 31 1.64 -16.44 2.09
C TRP A 31 1.32 -14.96 1.89
N LEU A 32 0.04 -14.57 2.12
CA LEU A 32 -0.45 -13.22 1.89
C LEU A 32 0.17 -12.19 2.83
N TYR A 33 0.09 -12.46 4.14
CA TYR A 33 0.49 -11.48 5.13
C TYR A 33 1.91 -11.70 5.67
N ASN A 34 2.58 -10.60 5.90
CA ASN A 34 3.82 -10.46 6.64
C ASN A 34 3.57 -9.71 7.94
N ARG A 35 4.37 -9.99 8.96
CA ARG A 35 4.53 -9.12 10.11
C ARG A 35 5.42 -7.97 9.68
N CYS A 36 4.78 -6.93 9.13
CA CYS A 36 5.51 -5.79 8.56
C CYS A 36 6.01 -4.89 9.67
N HIS A 37 7.32 -4.64 9.70
CA HIS A 37 7.85 -3.57 10.52
C HIS A 37 7.41 -2.23 9.95
N LEU A 38 6.97 -1.31 10.80
CA LEU A 38 6.74 0.09 10.42
C LEU A 38 8.08 0.76 10.13
N ILE A 39 9.07 0.57 11.00
CA ILE A 39 10.46 0.95 10.76
C ILE A 39 11.27 -0.34 10.68
N GLY A 40 11.83 -0.62 9.51
CA GLY A 40 12.54 -1.86 9.23
C GLY A 40 13.66 -2.15 10.21
N TRP A 41 13.91 -3.43 10.49
CA TRP A 41 14.98 -3.87 11.38
C TRP A 41 16.34 -3.28 10.99
N GLN A 42 16.62 -3.16 9.71
CA GLN A 42 17.87 -2.57 9.20
C GLN A 42 18.08 -1.10 9.61
N LEU A 43 17.01 -0.37 9.93
CA LEU A 43 17.07 1.02 10.38
C LEU A 43 17.03 1.15 11.89
N SER A 44 16.18 0.36 12.57
CA SER A 44 15.89 0.50 14.00
C SER A 44 16.63 -0.49 14.90
N ALA A 45 17.08 -1.61 14.37
CA ALA A 45 17.53 -2.79 15.15
C ALA A 45 16.41 -3.40 16.05
N GLU A 46 15.18 -2.89 15.97
CA GLU A 46 14.05 -3.45 16.71
C GLU A 46 13.46 -4.64 15.96
N ASN A 47 13.48 -5.82 16.57
CA ASN A 47 12.97 -7.02 15.94
C ASN A 47 11.57 -7.40 16.40
N ALA A 48 11.37 -7.64 17.70
CA ALA A 48 10.15 -8.23 18.26
C ALA A 48 9.27 -7.21 19.03
N ASN A 49 9.33 -5.95 18.65
CA ASN A 49 8.48 -4.93 19.24
C ASN A 49 7.08 -4.94 18.57
N SER A 50 6.05 -5.33 19.34
CA SER A 50 4.66 -5.40 18.83
C SER A 50 4.11 -4.04 18.39
N ARG A 51 4.65 -2.92 18.89
CA ARG A 51 4.27 -1.57 18.48
C ARG A 51 4.85 -1.18 17.12
N ASN A 52 5.90 -1.88 16.69
CA ASN A 52 6.56 -1.66 15.41
C ASN A 52 6.14 -2.70 14.35
N LEU A 53 5.09 -3.51 14.62
CA LEU A 53 4.64 -4.58 13.74
C LEU A 53 3.16 -4.44 13.42
N ILE A 54 2.82 -4.46 12.13
CA ILE A 54 1.44 -4.49 11.63
C ILE A 54 1.22 -5.68 10.69
N THR A 55 -0.06 -6.06 10.51
CA THR A 55 -0.46 -6.99 9.46
C THR A 55 -0.41 -6.28 8.10
N GLY A 56 0.52 -6.65 7.27
CA GLY A 56 0.64 -6.09 5.93
C GLY A 56 0.80 -7.20 4.88
N THR A 57 0.37 -6.92 3.66
CA THR A 57 0.57 -7.87 2.58
C THR A 57 2.05 -8.01 2.21
N LYS A 58 2.38 -9.10 1.55
CA LYS A 58 3.76 -9.29 1.06
C LYS A 58 4.15 -8.23 0.04
N TYR A 59 3.22 -7.87 -0.86
CA TYR A 59 3.44 -6.82 -1.86
C TYR A 59 3.69 -5.46 -1.21
N PHE A 60 2.83 -5.07 -0.26
CA PHE A 60 3.01 -3.85 0.51
C PHE A 60 4.38 -3.78 1.20
N ASN A 61 4.80 -4.88 1.83
CA ASN A 61 6.07 -4.93 2.57
C ASN A 61 7.28 -4.85 1.64
N ILE A 62 7.27 -5.57 0.50
CA ILE A 62 8.45 -5.75 -0.36
C ILE A 62 8.50 -4.74 -1.49
N GLU A 63 7.35 -4.50 -2.16
CA GLU A 63 7.29 -3.58 -3.30
C GLU A 63 6.90 -2.15 -2.86
N GLY A 64 6.16 -2.04 -1.75
CA GLY A 64 5.74 -0.75 -1.22
C GLY A 64 6.78 -0.09 -0.33
N MET A 65 7.11 -0.71 0.81
CA MET A 65 7.93 -0.07 1.85
C MET A 65 9.44 -0.26 1.65
N LEU A 66 9.88 -1.49 1.37
CA LEU A 66 11.30 -1.86 1.34
C LEU A 66 12.18 -1.00 0.43
N PRO A 67 11.77 -0.55 -0.79
CA PRO A 67 12.59 0.32 -1.61
C PRO A 67 12.99 1.64 -0.91
N PHE A 68 12.05 2.24 -0.17
CA PHE A 68 12.28 3.48 0.56
C PHE A 68 13.11 3.27 1.82
N GLU A 69 12.91 2.14 2.52
CA GLU A 69 13.77 1.75 3.64
C GLU A 69 15.22 1.52 3.19
N ASN A 70 15.42 0.88 2.03
CA ASN A 70 16.75 0.66 1.46
C ASN A 70 17.41 1.99 1.08
N MET A 71 16.68 2.90 0.44
CA MET A 71 17.19 4.24 0.09
C MET A 71 17.72 4.97 1.32
N VAL A 72 16.99 4.95 2.44
CA VAL A 72 17.42 5.56 3.70
C VAL A 72 18.62 4.82 4.30
N ALA A 73 18.60 3.47 4.30
CA ALA A 73 19.69 2.68 4.84
C ALA A 73 21.00 2.88 4.07
N ASP A 74 20.92 2.95 2.74
CA ASP A 74 22.08 3.15 1.87
C ASP A 74 22.66 4.56 2.07
N TYR A 75 21.83 5.60 2.10
CA TYR A 75 22.26 6.97 2.42
C TYR A 75 23.03 7.04 3.77
N ILE A 76 22.47 6.41 4.84
CA ILE A 76 23.12 6.42 6.16
C ILE A 76 24.48 5.68 6.10
N LYS A 77 24.57 4.56 5.39
CA LYS A 77 25.82 3.80 5.25
C LYS A 77 26.90 4.57 4.48
N GLU A 78 26.48 5.28 3.43
CA GLU A 78 27.41 6.01 2.55
C GLU A 78 27.92 7.29 3.19
N THR A 79 27.07 8.00 3.91
CA THR A 79 27.39 9.33 4.44
C THR A 79 27.71 9.36 5.92
N GLY A 80 27.16 8.43 6.70
CA GLY A 80 27.19 8.49 8.18
C GLY A 80 26.22 9.52 8.77
N ASN A 81 25.46 10.22 7.94
CA ASN A 81 24.52 11.26 8.34
C ASN A 81 23.24 10.68 8.96
N HIS A 82 22.50 11.52 9.67
CA HIS A 82 21.22 11.17 10.28
C HIS A 82 20.05 11.44 9.33
N VAL A 83 18.99 10.63 9.46
CA VAL A 83 17.72 10.82 8.77
C VAL A 83 16.60 10.89 9.80
N ALA A 84 15.84 11.99 9.80
CA ALA A 84 14.56 12.05 10.50
C ALA A 84 13.57 11.17 9.71
N TYR A 85 13.13 10.05 10.32
CA TYR A 85 12.31 9.03 9.68
C TYR A 85 11.05 8.76 10.49
N ARG A 86 9.88 8.87 9.85
CA ARG A 86 8.58 8.63 10.49
C ARG A 86 7.71 7.75 9.61
N VAL A 87 7.08 6.75 10.23
CA VAL A 87 6.08 5.89 9.58
C VAL A 87 4.79 5.95 10.37
N THR A 88 3.72 6.37 9.71
CA THR A 88 2.40 6.52 10.30
C THR A 88 1.41 5.55 9.63
N PRO A 89 0.91 4.52 10.33
CA PRO A 89 -0.12 3.64 9.80
C PRO A 89 -1.49 4.32 9.85
N TYR A 90 -2.28 4.17 8.78
CA TYR A 90 -3.62 4.73 8.66
C TYR A 90 -4.69 3.64 8.75
N TYR A 91 -5.49 3.69 9.81
CA TYR A 91 -6.65 2.85 10.02
C TYR A 91 -7.93 3.63 9.75
N VAL A 92 -8.85 3.07 8.96
CA VAL A 92 -10.16 3.68 8.71
C VAL A 92 -11.15 3.19 9.77
N GLY A 93 -11.68 4.11 10.57
CA GLY A 93 -12.61 3.75 11.64
C GLY A 93 -12.04 2.71 12.61
N ASN A 94 -12.75 1.60 12.77
CA ASN A 94 -12.35 0.49 13.64
C ASN A 94 -11.70 -0.68 12.89
N ASN A 95 -11.17 -0.45 11.71
CA ASN A 95 -10.50 -1.50 10.93
C ASN A 95 -9.31 -2.09 11.70
N LEU A 96 -9.14 -3.40 11.60
CA LEU A 96 -8.03 -4.12 12.23
C LEU A 96 -6.74 -4.06 11.41
N LEU A 97 -6.85 -3.81 10.10
CA LEU A 97 -5.71 -3.60 9.21
C LEU A 97 -5.60 -2.12 8.82
N ALA A 98 -4.37 -1.63 8.79
CA ALA A 98 -4.09 -0.34 8.18
C ALA A 98 -4.36 -0.40 6.67
N SER A 99 -4.99 0.63 6.11
CA SER A 99 -5.15 0.79 4.65
C SER A 99 -3.81 1.04 3.95
N GLY A 100 -2.83 1.50 4.69
CA GLY A 100 -1.47 1.76 4.26
C GLY A 100 -0.69 2.51 5.30
N VAL A 101 0.51 2.95 4.95
CA VAL A 101 1.36 3.77 5.80
C VAL A 101 1.84 5.01 5.04
N GLN A 102 1.94 6.13 5.73
CA GLN A 102 2.71 7.28 5.29
C GLN A 102 4.14 7.12 5.77
N ILE A 103 5.11 7.31 4.88
CA ILE A 103 6.53 7.30 5.21
C ILE A 103 7.10 8.68 4.88
N GLU A 104 7.71 9.29 5.87
CA GLU A 104 8.36 10.60 5.78
C GLU A 104 9.83 10.45 6.16
N ALA A 105 10.71 10.99 5.32
CA ALA A 105 12.14 10.97 5.56
C ALA A 105 12.80 12.28 5.15
N PHE A 106 13.77 12.73 5.96
CA PHE A 106 14.52 13.96 5.73
C PHE A 106 15.93 13.82 6.29
N SER A 107 16.95 13.97 5.45
CA SER A 107 18.34 13.95 5.88
C SER A 107 18.69 15.25 6.63
N VAL A 108 19.32 15.09 7.79
CA VAL A 108 19.46 16.20 8.76
C VAL A 108 20.63 17.11 8.41
N GLU A 109 21.82 16.56 8.24
CA GLU A 109 23.06 17.33 8.09
C GLU A 109 23.14 18.10 6.78
N ASP A 110 22.55 17.58 5.72
CA ASP A 110 22.50 18.21 4.40
C ASP A 110 21.18 18.92 4.10
N ASN A 111 20.34 19.07 5.14
CA ASN A 111 19.06 19.77 5.06
C ASN A 111 18.14 19.24 3.96
N GLY A 112 18.07 17.90 3.80
CA GLY A 112 17.19 17.20 2.88
C GLY A 112 17.72 17.06 1.45
N GLU A 113 18.98 17.42 1.18
CA GLU A 113 19.57 17.30 -0.16
C GLU A 113 19.70 15.83 -0.57
N GLY A 114 20.10 14.93 0.34
CA GLY A 114 20.26 13.51 0.07
C GLY A 114 18.96 12.72 0.18
N ILE A 115 18.17 12.97 1.23
CA ILE A 115 16.88 12.30 1.48
C ILE A 115 15.81 13.33 1.83
N CYS A 116 14.79 13.45 0.98
CA CYS A 116 13.61 14.26 1.26
C CYS A 116 12.40 13.67 0.54
N PHE A 117 11.56 12.90 1.25
CA PHE A 117 10.32 12.39 0.68
C PHE A 117 9.19 12.26 1.71
N ASN A 118 7.97 12.33 1.20
CA ASN A 118 6.73 12.04 1.91
C ASN A 118 5.83 11.24 0.98
N ILE A 119 5.67 9.96 1.26
CA ILE A 119 4.97 9.01 0.39
C ILE A 119 3.92 8.24 1.17
N TYR A 120 2.97 7.64 0.43
CA TYR A 120 1.98 6.73 0.99
C TYR A 120 2.08 5.37 0.29
N CYS A 121 2.32 4.33 1.09
CA CYS A 121 2.34 2.94 0.63
C CYS A 121 1.01 2.27 0.96
N TYR A 122 0.28 1.79 -0.04
CA TYR A 122 -1.00 1.11 0.14
C TYR A 122 -0.81 -0.35 0.58
N ASN A 123 -1.53 -0.77 1.62
CA ASN A 123 -1.52 -2.16 2.09
C ASN A 123 -2.43 -3.03 1.22
N VAL A 124 -2.00 -3.31 0.01
CA VAL A 124 -2.73 -4.06 -1.01
C VAL A 124 -1.91 -5.26 -1.51
N GLN A 125 -2.59 -6.23 -2.10
CA GLN A 125 -1.95 -7.33 -2.85
C GLN A 125 -2.63 -7.45 -4.22
N PRO A 126 -1.90 -7.32 -5.34
CA PRO A 126 -2.48 -7.46 -6.68
C PRO A 126 -3.26 -8.77 -6.83
N GLY A 127 -4.49 -8.69 -7.34
CA GLY A 127 -5.36 -9.83 -7.56
C GLY A 127 -6.03 -10.43 -6.32
N ILE A 128 -5.88 -9.81 -5.13
CA ILE A 128 -6.51 -10.24 -3.89
C ILE A 128 -7.31 -9.09 -3.30
N SER A 129 -8.56 -9.37 -2.93
CA SER A 129 -9.39 -8.45 -2.14
C SER A 129 -9.10 -8.67 -0.67
N ILE A 130 -9.00 -7.57 0.09
CA ILE A 130 -8.73 -7.56 1.52
C ILE A 130 -9.90 -6.88 2.23
N ASP A 131 -10.44 -7.54 3.23
CA ASP A 131 -11.35 -6.94 4.19
C ASP A 131 -10.52 -6.32 5.34
N TYR A 132 -10.35 -5.02 5.31
CA TYR A 132 -9.54 -4.31 6.30
C TYR A 132 -10.19 -4.30 7.70
N ALA A 133 -11.51 -4.48 7.78
CA ALA A 133 -12.20 -4.54 9.08
C ALA A 133 -11.80 -5.78 9.88
N THR A 134 -11.57 -6.91 9.20
CA THR A 134 -11.31 -8.19 9.86
C THR A 134 -9.92 -8.78 9.58
N GLY A 135 -9.34 -8.48 8.41
CA GLY A 135 -8.14 -9.15 7.89
C GLY A 135 -8.44 -10.37 7.02
N ALA A 136 -9.70 -10.68 6.78
CA ALA A 136 -10.07 -11.72 5.82
C ALA A 136 -9.70 -11.31 4.39
N SER A 137 -9.47 -12.29 3.52
CA SER A 137 -9.07 -12.04 2.14
C SER A 137 -9.68 -13.04 1.19
N ALA A 138 -9.87 -12.63 -0.08
CA ALA A 138 -10.34 -13.47 -1.16
C ALA A 138 -9.52 -13.22 -2.43
N GLY A 139 -8.99 -14.28 -3.02
CA GLY A 139 -8.35 -14.23 -4.34
C GLY A 139 -9.40 -14.05 -5.43
N LYS A 140 -9.03 -13.47 -6.57
CA LYS A 140 -9.85 -13.54 -7.78
C LYS A 140 -9.95 -15.00 -8.20
N SER A 141 -11.12 -15.61 -7.98
CA SER A 141 -11.43 -16.91 -8.55
C SER A 141 -11.49 -16.76 -10.07
N SER A 142 -10.59 -17.43 -10.79
CA SER A 142 -10.77 -17.70 -12.19
C SER A 142 -11.85 -18.79 -12.33
N GLY A 143 -13.08 -18.36 -12.48
CA GLY A 143 -14.19 -19.19 -12.98
C GLY A 143 -15.09 -19.84 -11.94
N ALA A 144 -16.34 -19.50 -12.10
CA ALA A 144 -17.59 -20.17 -11.78
C ALA A 144 -18.45 -19.52 -10.68
N SER A 145 -19.56 -19.04 -11.18
CA SER A 145 -20.76 -18.64 -10.45
C SER A 145 -21.15 -19.62 -9.36
N SER A 146 -21.33 -19.12 -8.15
CA SER A 146 -22.46 -19.52 -7.31
C SER A 146 -22.73 -18.41 -6.31
N VAL A 147 -23.84 -17.72 -6.52
CA VAL A 147 -24.44 -16.80 -5.57
C VAL A 147 -25.10 -17.65 -4.48
N PRO A 148 -24.96 -17.32 -3.22
CA PRO A 148 -26.10 -17.35 -2.32
C PRO A 148 -26.48 -15.92 -1.92
N SER A 149 -27.75 -15.64 -2.26
CA SER A 149 -28.53 -14.52 -1.82
C SER A 149 -28.66 -14.52 -0.31
N SER A 150 -28.42 -13.44 0.38
CA SER A 150 -29.41 -12.74 1.20
C SER A 150 -28.76 -11.82 2.25
N SER A 151 -29.19 -10.65 2.14
CA SER A 151 -29.72 -9.65 3.09
C SER A 151 -28.73 -8.67 3.73
N SER A 152 -28.92 -7.49 3.21
CA SER A 152 -29.19 -6.20 3.88
C SER A 152 -28.00 -5.42 4.46
N THR A 153 -27.69 -4.35 3.72
CA THR A 153 -27.77 -2.93 4.13
C THR A 153 -26.58 -2.34 4.85
N SER A 154 -25.76 -1.65 4.12
CA SER A 154 -25.58 -0.20 4.13
C SER A 154 -24.38 0.12 3.22
N GLN A 155 -24.68 0.49 1.99
CA GLN A 155 -23.72 1.15 1.11
C GLN A 155 -23.45 2.53 1.68
N VAL A 156 -22.21 2.77 2.09
CA VAL A 156 -21.65 4.12 2.03
C VAL A 156 -20.91 4.19 0.70
N GLU A 157 -21.60 4.72 -0.30
CA GLU A 157 -20.97 5.08 -1.56
C GLU A 157 -19.81 6.06 -1.30
N PRO A 158 -18.64 5.88 -1.93
CA PRO A 158 -17.68 6.96 -2.05
C PRO A 158 -18.32 8.01 -2.96
N THR A 159 -18.71 9.15 -2.42
CA THR A 159 -19.14 10.34 -3.15
C THR A 159 -17.98 10.93 -3.96
N GLY A 160 -17.65 10.29 -5.06
CA GLY A 160 -16.65 10.77 -6.00
C GLY A 160 -17.03 10.30 -7.41
N THR A 161 -17.21 11.25 -8.34
CA THR A 161 -17.48 10.95 -9.75
C THR A 161 -16.35 10.06 -10.30
N THR A 162 -16.68 8.81 -10.68
CA THR A 162 -15.74 7.91 -11.35
C THR A 162 -15.48 8.39 -12.78
N VAL A 163 -14.22 8.47 -13.16
CA VAL A 163 -13.75 8.77 -14.50
C VAL A 163 -12.84 7.67 -15.02
N TYR A 164 -12.55 7.66 -16.31
CA TYR A 164 -11.76 6.61 -16.95
C TYR A 164 -10.51 7.21 -17.60
N LEU A 165 -9.36 6.60 -17.34
CA LEU A 165 -8.10 6.97 -17.96
C LEU A 165 -7.78 6.08 -19.16
N PRO A 166 -7.29 6.64 -20.28
CA PRO A 166 -6.79 5.87 -21.42
C PRO A 166 -5.42 5.26 -21.09
N THR A 167 -5.02 4.25 -21.85
CA THR A 167 -3.67 3.67 -21.78
C THR A 167 -2.57 4.63 -22.24
N SER A 168 -2.93 5.67 -23.00
CA SER A 168 -2.03 6.73 -23.45
C SER A 168 -2.76 8.07 -23.51
N GLY A 169 -2.05 9.16 -23.18
CA GLY A 169 -2.61 10.51 -23.13
C GLY A 169 -2.92 11.00 -21.71
N LYS A 170 -3.22 12.29 -21.57
CA LYS A 170 -3.45 12.97 -20.27
C LYS A 170 -4.87 13.52 -20.12
N LYS A 171 -5.89 12.79 -20.66
CA LYS A 171 -7.30 13.21 -20.52
C LYS A 171 -8.10 12.12 -19.80
N TYR A 172 -8.91 12.53 -18.81
CA TYR A 172 -9.88 11.62 -18.20
C TYR A 172 -11.22 11.69 -18.93
N HIS A 173 -11.96 10.58 -18.94
CA HIS A 173 -13.20 10.38 -19.67
C HIS A 173 -14.36 10.01 -18.75
N ARG A 174 -15.57 10.41 -19.12
CA ARG A 174 -16.80 10.03 -18.39
C ARG A 174 -17.23 8.59 -18.66
N LYS A 175 -16.78 8.00 -19.77
CA LYS A 175 -17.13 6.64 -20.19
C LYS A 175 -15.86 5.82 -20.47
N ALA A 176 -15.88 4.53 -20.11
CA ALA A 176 -14.77 3.61 -20.34
C ALA A 176 -14.41 3.42 -21.84
N THR A 177 -15.35 3.74 -22.73
CA THR A 177 -15.22 3.63 -24.19
C THR A 177 -15.54 4.97 -24.83
N CYS A 178 -14.60 5.89 -24.86
CA CYS A 178 -14.77 7.20 -25.49
C CYS A 178 -13.78 7.39 -26.63
N GLY A 179 -14.25 7.65 -27.83
CA GLY A 179 -13.41 7.79 -29.02
C GLY A 179 -12.70 6.47 -29.36
N ALA A 180 -11.38 6.49 -29.47
CA ALA A 180 -10.57 5.28 -29.75
C ALA A 180 -10.28 4.43 -28.51
N MET A 181 -10.69 4.86 -27.32
CA MET A 181 -10.47 4.12 -26.07
C MET A 181 -11.45 2.93 -25.97
N LYS A 182 -10.90 1.70 -25.90
CA LYS A 182 -11.71 0.47 -25.79
C LYS A 182 -11.99 0.06 -24.35
N ASN A 183 -11.03 0.25 -23.45
CA ASN A 183 -11.11 -0.08 -22.01
C ASN A 183 -10.36 0.97 -21.20
N GLY A 184 -11.07 1.95 -20.64
CA GLY A 184 -10.47 2.94 -19.74
C GLY A 184 -10.34 2.39 -18.32
N THR A 185 -9.24 2.70 -17.65
CA THR A 185 -9.03 2.35 -16.24
C THR A 185 -9.86 3.27 -15.35
N PRO A 186 -10.78 2.75 -14.51
CA PRO A 186 -11.57 3.57 -13.60
C PRO A 186 -10.71 4.18 -12.50
N ILE A 187 -10.93 5.46 -12.20
CA ILE A 187 -10.26 6.22 -11.15
C ILE A 187 -11.23 7.29 -10.62
N SER A 188 -11.03 7.81 -9.41
CA SER A 188 -11.82 8.96 -8.96
C SER A 188 -11.41 10.24 -9.71
N LEU A 189 -12.38 11.15 -9.92
CA LEU A 189 -12.12 12.43 -10.57
C LEU A 189 -11.04 13.24 -9.86
N GLU A 190 -11.00 13.17 -8.53
CA GLU A 190 -10.02 13.88 -7.72
C GLU A 190 -8.60 13.31 -7.93
N GLN A 191 -8.45 12.00 -7.93
CA GLN A 191 -7.19 11.34 -8.24
C GLN A 191 -6.71 11.64 -9.67
N ALA A 192 -7.62 11.65 -10.65
CA ALA A 192 -7.28 12.02 -12.02
C ALA A 192 -6.74 13.46 -12.10
N LYS A 193 -7.36 14.41 -11.40
CA LYS A 193 -6.89 15.80 -11.32
C LYS A 193 -5.54 15.94 -10.61
N GLN A 194 -5.34 15.23 -9.51
CA GLN A 194 -4.06 15.21 -8.78
C GLN A 194 -2.91 14.68 -9.63
N GLN A 195 -3.18 13.71 -10.51
CA GLN A 195 -2.22 13.18 -11.46
C GLN A 195 -2.06 14.04 -12.73
N GLY A 196 -2.65 15.24 -12.76
CA GLY A 196 -2.52 16.20 -13.86
C GLY A 196 -3.30 15.86 -15.13
N TYR A 197 -4.31 14.97 -15.02
CA TYR A 197 -5.21 14.71 -16.15
C TYR A 197 -6.23 15.84 -16.31
N THR A 198 -6.56 16.16 -17.55
CA THR A 198 -7.57 17.16 -17.92
C THR A 198 -8.82 16.50 -18.51
N PRO A 199 -10.00 17.16 -18.49
CA PRO A 199 -11.21 16.57 -19.04
C PRO A 199 -11.12 16.36 -20.55
N CYS A 200 -11.70 15.27 -21.03
CA CYS A 200 -11.85 15.01 -22.46
C CYS A 200 -12.95 15.89 -23.06
N GLY A 201 -12.62 16.72 -24.03
CA GLY A 201 -13.58 17.63 -24.70
C GLY A 201 -14.78 16.95 -25.38
N ASN A 202 -14.69 15.64 -25.66
CA ASN A 202 -15.83 14.90 -26.23
C ASN A 202 -16.80 14.38 -25.16
N CYS A 203 -16.33 14.18 -23.93
CA CYS A 203 -17.15 13.67 -22.82
C CYS A 203 -17.70 14.77 -21.90
N TYR A 204 -17.09 15.96 -21.94
CA TYR A 204 -17.34 17.07 -21.02
C TYR A 204 -17.62 18.36 -21.82
N LYS A 205 -18.53 18.24 -22.83
CA LYS A 205 -19.14 19.39 -23.51
C LYS A 205 -20.25 19.95 -22.65
#